data_6b324dfa9983f6cf73f1be08d075c376
#
_entry.id   6b324dfa9983f6cf73f1be08d075c376
#
_cell.length_a   1.000
_cell.length_b   1.000
_cell.length_c   1.000
_cell.angle_alpha   90.00
_cell.angle_beta   90.00
_cell.angle_gamma   90.00
#
_symmetry.space_group_name_H-M   'P 1'
#
loop_
_entity.id
_entity.type
_entity.pdbx_description
1 polymer ?
#
loop_
_entity_poly.entity_id
_entity_poly.type
_entity_poly.pdbx_seq_one_letter_code
_entity_poly.pdbx_strand_id
1 'polypeptide(L)'
;VNGKYISISINNEYTKLCEATKGVKATTIHKVVTIPTPEGVYNDGEILDVKEFAKIIKSSLDDNRMNSNDVVFSISSSKIATKDVIVPDIKSNKIDKIIETNAAEYFPVKIEDYIVQYYPIEKVKEDNTPKLKVVVVAAPANMIEQYYELAQAMGLKVAFIDYAGNSTYQLIKQQIDEGTNLVISIENDSTLVSIFKAGALQPVSYTHL
;
A
#
# COMPACT_ATOMS: atom_id res chain seq x y z
N VAL A 1 -16.71 -1.18 2.12
CA VAL A 1 -17.11 -2.59 2.07
C VAL A 1 -16.97 -3.16 3.48
N ASN A 2 -18.07 -3.67 4.07
CA ASN A 2 -18.00 -4.40 5.33
C ASN A 2 -17.60 -5.84 5.02
N GLY A 3 -16.66 -6.41 5.76
CA GLY A 3 -16.22 -7.77 5.51
C GLY A 3 -15.09 -8.22 6.44
N LYS A 4 -14.84 -9.52 6.42
CA LYS A 4 -13.73 -10.16 7.12
C LYS A 4 -12.57 -10.33 6.14
N TYR A 5 -11.39 -9.92 6.52
CA TYR A 5 -10.19 -9.93 5.69
C TYR A 5 -9.01 -10.54 6.43
N ILE A 6 -8.10 -11.11 5.66
CA ILE A 6 -6.73 -11.37 6.09
C ILE A 6 -5.86 -10.25 5.53
N SER A 7 -5.22 -9.48 6.39
CA SER A 7 -4.20 -8.49 6.00
C SER A 7 -2.83 -9.14 6.11
N ILE A 8 -2.03 -9.01 5.06
CA ILE A 8 -0.66 -9.54 5.00
C ILE A 8 0.30 -8.38 4.72
N SER A 9 1.30 -8.23 5.60
CA SER A 9 2.42 -7.32 5.43
C SER A 9 3.71 -8.13 5.52
N ILE A 10 4.60 -7.94 4.54
CA ILE A 10 5.81 -8.74 4.35
C ILE A 10 7.02 -7.81 4.41
N ASN A 11 8.05 -8.22 5.16
CA ASN A 11 9.40 -7.69 5.05
C ASN A 11 10.42 -8.84 4.97
N ASN A 12 11.71 -8.52 4.89
CA ASN A 12 12.76 -9.55 4.70
C ASN A 12 12.90 -10.50 5.90
N GLU A 13 12.52 -10.09 7.10
CA GLU A 13 12.69 -10.90 8.32
C GLU A 13 11.42 -11.60 8.76
N TYR A 14 10.27 -10.93 8.61
CA TYR A 14 9.00 -11.48 9.07
C TYR A 14 7.82 -11.10 8.19
N THR A 15 6.82 -11.94 8.25
CA THR A 15 5.52 -11.74 7.63
C THR A 15 4.46 -11.66 8.71
N LYS A 16 3.72 -10.55 8.73
CA LYS A 16 2.59 -10.33 9.66
C LYS A 16 1.28 -10.71 8.99
N LEU A 17 0.51 -11.55 9.66
CA LEU A 17 -0.82 -12.00 9.27
C LEU A 17 -1.83 -11.43 10.29
N CYS A 18 -2.84 -10.74 9.83
CA CYS A 18 -3.87 -10.17 10.69
C CYS A 18 -5.25 -10.52 10.14
N GLU A 19 -6.05 -11.21 10.95
CA GLU A 19 -7.47 -11.42 10.65
C GLU A 19 -8.29 -10.34 11.31
N ALA A 20 -9.07 -9.60 10.51
CA ALA A 20 -9.88 -8.51 11.00
C ALA A 20 -11.24 -8.43 10.28
N THR A 21 -12.24 -7.87 10.96
CA THR A 21 -13.52 -7.51 10.36
C THR A 21 -13.65 -6.00 10.31
N LYS A 22 -13.84 -5.45 9.11
CA LYS A 22 -14.15 -4.05 8.93
C LYS A 22 -15.64 -3.81 9.11
N GLY A 23 -16.00 -3.09 10.16
CA GLY A 23 -17.35 -2.60 10.40
C GLY A 23 -17.52 -1.15 9.90
N VAL A 24 -18.72 -0.60 10.09
CA VAL A 24 -19.04 0.79 9.68
C VAL A 24 -18.29 1.82 10.53
N LYS A 25 -18.16 1.58 11.83
CA LYS A 25 -17.58 2.54 12.79
C LYS A 25 -16.20 2.15 13.30
N ALA A 26 -15.87 0.86 13.27
CA ALA A 26 -14.63 0.34 13.82
C ALA A 26 -14.19 -0.92 13.08
N THR A 27 -12.89 -1.19 13.13
CA THR A 27 -12.30 -2.46 12.70
C THR A 27 -12.02 -3.31 13.92
N THR A 28 -12.49 -4.55 13.91
CA THR A 28 -12.25 -5.53 14.98
C THR A 28 -11.12 -6.45 14.55
N ILE A 29 -10.04 -6.45 15.28
CA ILE A 29 -8.92 -7.39 15.08
C ILE A 29 -9.22 -8.66 15.86
N HIS A 30 -9.24 -9.80 15.17
CA HIS A 30 -9.51 -11.10 15.76
C HIS A 30 -8.24 -11.83 16.15
N LYS A 31 -7.24 -11.77 15.26
CA LYS A 31 -5.98 -12.47 15.45
C LYS A 31 -4.84 -11.77 14.72
N VAL A 32 -3.67 -11.78 15.33
CA VAL A 32 -2.41 -11.34 14.72
C VAL A 32 -1.37 -12.43 14.94
N VAL A 33 -0.68 -12.80 13.87
CA VAL A 33 0.39 -13.79 13.88
C VAL A 33 1.57 -13.22 13.12
N THR A 34 2.78 -13.43 13.64
CA THR A 34 4.02 -13.08 12.97
C THR A 34 4.80 -14.37 12.73
N ILE A 35 5.21 -14.58 11.50
CA ILE A 35 6.04 -15.71 11.10
C ILE A 35 7.35 -15.21 10.48
N PRO A 36 8.46 -15.95 10.58
CA PRO A 36 9.67 -15.61 9.84
C PRO A 36 9.39 -15.61 8.34
N THR A 37 9.93 -14.63 7.61
CA THR A 37 10.00 -14.67 6.16
C THR A 37 11.22 -15.51 5.79
N PRO A 38 11.07 -16.60 5.03
CA PRO A 38 12.21 -17.43 4.68
C PRO A 38 13.22 -16.66 3.82
N GLU A 39 14.49 -16.97 4.01
CA GLU A 39 15.57 -16.38 3.22
C GLU A 39 15.37 -16.70 1.72
N GLY A 40 15.56 -15.71 0.87
CA GLY A 40 15.49 -15.86 -0.58
C GLY A 40 14.09 -15.91 -1.20
N VAL A 41 12.99 -15.81 -0.41
CA VAL A 41 11.63 -15.80 -0.96
C VAL A 41 11.07 -14.40 -1.18
N TYR A 42 11.68 -13.38 -0.59
CA TYR A 42 11.22 -11.99 -0.65
C TYR A 42 12.40 -11.03 -0.66
N ASN A 43 12.30 -9.94 -1.41
CA ASN A 43 13.27 -8.85 -1.40
C ASN A 43 12.62 -7.54 -1.87
N ASP A 44 12.64 -6.51 -1.03
CA ASP A 44 12.18 -5.15 -1.35
C ASP A 44 10.87 -5.08 -2.14
N GLY A 45 9.82 -5.73 -1.65
CA GLY A 45 8.51 -5.76 -2.27
C GLY A 45 8.30 -6.89 -3.27
N GLU A 46 9.33 -7.52 -3.79
CA GLU A 46 9.24 -8.62 -4.76
C GLU A 46 9.17 -9.99 -4.07
N ILE A 47 8.28 -10.85 -4.55
CA ILE A 47 8.15 -12.24 -4.09
C ILE A 47 8.92 -13.14 -5.06
N LEU A 48 10.08 -13.63 -4.62
CA LEU A 48 11.02 -14.36 -5.46
C LEU A 48 10.62 -15.83 -5.65
N ASP A 49 9.95 -16.44 -4.66
CA ASP A 49 9.40 -17.80 -4.76
C ASP A 49 7.95 -17.82 -4.23
N VAL A 50 7.01 -17.53 -5.13
CA VAL A 50 5.58 -17.50 -4.84
C VAL A 50 5.07 -18.84 -4.30
N LYS A 51 5.52 -19.98 -4.85
CA LYS A 51 5.00 -21.30 -4.50
C LYS A 51 5.42 -21.72 -3.10
N GLU A 52 6.69 -21.54 -2.77
CA GLU A 52 7.21 -21.89 -1.45
C GLU A 52 6.60 -20.96 -0.40
N PHE A 53 6.56 -19.65 -0.68
CA PHE A 53 6.03 -18.68 0.26
C PHE A 53 4.52 -18.89 0.52
N ALA A 54 3.74 -19.18 -0.54
CA ALA A 54 2.32 -19.50 -0.39
C ALA A 54 2.05 -20.68 0.54
N LYS A 55 2.85 -21.75 0.46
CA LYS A 55 2.72 -22.92 1.36
C LYS A 55 2.93 -22.53 2.82
N ILE A 56 3.97 -21.74 3.08
CA ILE A 56 4.33 -21.32 4.45
C ILE A 56 3.23 -20.43 5.04
N ILE A 57 2.78 -19.42 4.29
CA ILE A 57 1.71 -18.54 4.76
C ILE A 57 0.43 -19.34 4.96
N LYS A 58 0.05 -20.19 3.99
CA LYS A 58 -1.18 -20.99 4.08
C LYS A 58 -1.16 -21.93 5.28
N SER A 59 -0.05 -22.64 5.54
CA SER A 59 0.09 -23.47 6.73
C SER A 59 -0.14 -22.63 8.00
N SER A 60 0.46 -21.46 8.08
CA SER A 60 0.28 -20.57 9.25
C SER A 60 -1.17 -20.10 9.40
N LEU A 61 -1.87 -19.79 8.29
CA LEU A 61 -3.29 -19.41 8.33
C LEU A 61 -4.14 -20.56 8.86
N ASP A 62 -3.90 -21.78 8.38
CA ASP A 62 -4.63 -22.99 8.78
C ASP A 62 -4.38 -23.35 10.26
N ASP A 63 -3.11 -23.37 10.69
CA ASP A 63 -2.70 -23.66 12.07
C ASP A 63 -3.32 -22.65 13.06
N ASN A 64 -3.46 -21.43 12.64
CA ASN A 64 -4.07 -20.36 13.44
C ASN A 64 -5.57 -20.21 13.23
N ARG A 65 -6.20 -21.08 12.42
CA ARG A 65 -7.64 -21.02 12.13
C ARG A 65 -8.11 -19.65 11.63
N MET A 66 -7.27 -18.98 10.84
CA MET A 66 -7.65 -17.76 10.14
C MET A 66 -8.45 -18.15 8.90
N ASN A 67 -9.69 -17.67 8.78
CA ASN A 67 -10.64 -18.16 7.78
C ASN A 67 -11.38 -17.02 7.07
N SER A 68 -10.69 -16.24 6.27
CA SER A 68 -11.27 -15.33 5.31
C SER A 68 -10.91 -15.75 3.89
N ASN A 69 -11.82 -15.50 2.95
CA ASN A 69 -11.55 -15.70 1.52
C ASN A 69 -10.87 -14.49 0.88
N ASP A 70 -10.94 -13.33 1.55
CA ASP A 70 -10.44 -12.07 1.03
C ASP A 70 -9.13 -11.69 1.72
N VAL A 71 -8.13 -11.34 0.93
CA VAL A 71 -6.82 -10.88 1.40
C VAL A 71 -6.56 -9.43 0.99
N VAL A 72 -5.87 -8.73 1.86
CA VAL A 72 -5.38 -7.36 1.67
C VAL A 72 -3.87 -7.38 1.86
N PHE A 73 -3.14 -6.78 0.93
CA PHE A 73 -1.69 -6.60 1.07
C PHE A 73 -1.33 -5.14 1.34
N SER A 74 -0.38 -4.92 2.24
CA SER A 74 0.29 -3.63 2.43
C SER A 74 1.75 -3.81 2.03
N ILE A 75 2.15 -3.12 0.94
CA ILE A 75 3.47 -3.28 0.34
C ILE A 75 4.37 -2.11 0.75
N SER A 76 5.57 -2.44 1.21
CA SER A 76 6.66 -1.52 1.44
C SER A 76 7.79 -1.85 0.46
N SER A 77 8.20 -0.90 -0.37
CA SER A 77 9.27 -1.11 -1.36
C SER A 77 9.86 0.21 -1.80
N SER A 78 11.17 0.25 -2.00
CA SER A 78 11.87 1.39 -2.58
C SER A 78 11.55 1.61 -4.06
N LYS A 79 10.98 0.58 -4.71
CA LYS A 79 10.57 0.61 -6.13
C LYS A 79 9.22 1.30 -6.36
N ILE A 80 8.44 1.54 -5.30
CA ILE A 80 7.18 2.29 -5.38
C ILE A 80 7.49 3.78 -5.33
N ALA A 81 7.21 4.47 -6.41
CA ALA A 81 7.39 5.92 -6.49
C ALA A 81 6.09 6.67 -6.23
N THR A 82 6.19 7.81 -5.54
CA THR A 82 5.06 8.69 -5.28
C THR A 82 5.36 10.12 -5.68
N LYS A 83 4.36 10.86 -6.16
CA LYS A 83 4.50 12.27 -6.53
C LYS A 83 3.22 13.04 -6.27
N ASP A 84 3.35 14.22 -5.66
CA ASP A 84 2.25 15.19 -5.55
C ASP A 84 2.01 15.86 -6.90
N VAL A 85 0.75 15.88 -7.33
CA VAL A 85 0.33 16.51 -8.57
C VAL A 85 -0.93 17.32 -8.32
N ILE A 86 -1.04 18.48 -8.98
CA ILE A 86 -2.26 19.30 -8.98
C ILE A 86 -2.95 19.10 -10.32
N VAL A 87 -4.20 18.63 -10.26
CA VAL A 87 -5.04 18.38 -11.43
C VAL A 87 -6.34 19.21 -11.35
N PRO A 88 -7.07 19.43 -12.45
CA PRO A 88 -8.39 20.06 -12.39
C PRO A 88 -9.36 19.26 -11.50
N ASP A 89 -10.20 19.95 -10.70
CA ASP A 89 -11.27 19.29 -9.91
C ASP A 89 -12.45 18.93 -10.84
N ILE A 90 -12.33 17.78 -11.48
CA ILE A 90 -13.28 17.24 -12.47
C ILE A 90 -13.64 15.79 -12.12
N LYS A 91 -14.48 15.14 -12.95
CA LYS A 91 -14.87 13.75 -12.75
C LYS A 91 -13.66 12.81 -12.75
N SER A 92 -13.65 11.81 -11.86
CA SER A 92 -12.53 10.88 -11.65
C SER A 92 -12.03 10.22 -12.95
N ASN A 93 -12.94 9.75 -13.81
CA ASN A 93 -12.57 9.12 -15.08
C ASN A 93 -11.83 10.05 -16.07
N LYS A 94 -11.94 11.36 -15.90
CA LYS A 94 -11.15 12.33 -16.67
C LYS A 94 -9.80 12.58 -16.00
N ILE A 95 -9.75 12.55 -14.66
CA ILE A 95 -8.50 12.63 -13.90
C ILE A 95 -7.64 11.40 -14.20
N ASP A 96 -8.24 10.18 -14.24
CA ASP A 96 -7.53 8.94 -14.61
C ASP A 96 -6.77 9.13 -15.94
N LYS A 97 -7.44 9.64 -16.97
CA LYS A 97 -6.82 9.90 -18.27
C LYS A 97 -5.71 10.94 -18.25
N ILE A 98 -5.86 12.00 -17.43
CA ILE A 98 -4.81 13.02 -17.26
C ILE A 98 -3.58 12.39 -16.61
N ILE A 99 -3.77 11.60 -15.56
CA ILE A 99 -2.67 10.93 -14.86
C ILE A 99 -1.97 9.93 -15.80
N GLU A 100 -2.72 9.07 -16.49
CA GLU A 100 -2.15 8.10 -17.44
C GLU A 100 -1.35 8.79 -18.55
N THR A 101 -1.89 9.85 -19.15
CA THR A 101 -1.22 10.57 -20.25
C THR A 101 0.07 11.24 -19.81
N ASN A 102 0.11 11.77 -18.59
CA ASN A 102 1.26 12.53 -18.10
C ASN A 102 2.19 11.70 -17.18
N ALA A 103 1.91 10.42 -16.99
CA ALA A 103 2.64 9.58 -16.03
C ALA A 103 4.15 9.55 -16.29
N ALA A 104 4.58 9.53 -17.56
CA ALA A 104 5.98 9.56 -17.94
C ALA A 104 6.71 10.87 -17.56
N GLU A 105 5.97 11.98 -17.37
CA GLU A 105 6.52 13.24 -16.89
C GLU A 105 6.66 13.27 -15.37
N TYR A 106 5.90 12.42 -14.67
CA TYR A 106 5.90 12.38 -13.22
C TYR A 106 7.04 11.54 -12.66
N PHE A 107 7.43 10.48 -13.37
CA PHE A 107 8.39 9.50 -12.87
C PHE A 107 9.49 9.23 -13.89
N PRO A 108 10.78 9.23 -13.46
CA PRO A 108 11.92 8.94 -14.35
C PRO A 108 12.09 7.42 -14.54
N VAL A 109 11.02 6.72 -14.90
CA VAL A 109 10.98 5.27 -15.11
C VAL A 109 10.29 4.95 -16.44
N LYS A 110 10.45 3.73 -16.93
CA LYS A 110 9.72 3.22 -18.09
C LYS A 110 8.28 2.90 -17.68
N ILE A 111 7.40 3.89 -17.84
CA ILE A 111 6.06 3.89 -17.24
C ILE A 111 5.17 2.73 -17.72
N GLU A 112 5.46 2.17 -18.88
CA GLU A 112 4.74 1.01 -19.45
C GLU A 112 4.90 -0.25 -18.58
N ASP A 113 5.95 -0.33 -17.78
CA ASP A 113 6.22 -1.45 -16.86
C ASP A 113 5.60 -1.21 -15.46
N TYR A 114 4.83 -0.10 -15.28
CA TYR A 114 4.28 0.31 -14.00
C TYR A 114 2.75 0.40 -14.02
N ILE A 115 2.14 0.05 -12.90
CA ILE A 115 0.75 0.38 -12.60
C ILE A 115 0.74 1.75 -11.94
N VAL A 116 0.01 2.68 -12.53
CA VAL A 116 -0.12 4.05 -12.03
C VAL A 116 -1.53 4.27 -11.51
N GLN A 117 -1.64 4.74 -10.27
CA GLN A 117 -2.90 5.12 -9.65
C GLN A 117 -2.73 6.43 -8.89
N TYR A 118 -3.84 7.05 -8.48
CA TYR A 118 -3.79 8.23 -7.64
C TYR A 118 -4.85 8.17 -6.53
N TYR A 119 -4.63 8.94 -5.49
CA TYR A 119 -5.65 9.22 -4.48
C TYR A 119 -5.71 10.72 -4.16
N PRO A 120 -6.92 11.25 -3.93
CA PRO A 120 -7.10 12.66 -3.64
C PRO A 120 -6.62 13.00 -2.22
N ILE A 121 -5.95 14.15 -2.09
CA ILE A 121 -5.52 14.70 -0.79
C ILE A 121 -6.49 15.81 -0.36
N GLU A 122 -6.53 16.92 -1.13
CA GLU A 122 -7.29 18.11 -0.78
C GLU A 122 -7.75 18.88 -2.02
N LYS A 123 -8.83 19.64 -1.86
CA LYS A 123 -9.28 20.61 -2.85
C LYS A 123 -8.54 21.93 -2.62
N VAL A 124 -7.93 22.42 -3.67
CA VAL A 124 -7.20 23.70 -3.66
C VAL A 124 -7.78 24.65 -4.70
N LYS A 125 -7.46 25.92 -4.61
CA LYS A 125 -7.76 26.92 -5.63
C LYS A 125 -6.47 27.51 -6.16
N GLU A 126 -6.32 27.51 -7.46
CA GLU A 126 -5.22 28.15 -8.16
C GLU A 126 -5.82 29.10 -9.20
N ASP A 127 -5.48 30.39 -9.14
CA ASP A 127 -6.05 31.45 -9.98
C ASP A 127 -7.59 31.43 -10.02
N ASN A 128 -8.23 31.30 -8.85
CA ASN A 128 -9.67 31.13 -8.67
C ASN A 128 -10.30 29.91 -9.37
N THR A 129 -9.50 29.01 -9.94
CA THR A 129 -9.96 27.77 -10.56
C THR A 129 -9.91 26.61 -9.57
N PRO A 130 -10.99 25.84 -9.43
CA PRO A 130 -11.00 24.66 -8.57
C PRO A 130 -10.00 23.59 -9.08
N LYS A 131 -9.12 23.16 -8.21
CA LYS A 131 -8.11 22.13 -8.45
C LYS A 131 -8.18 21.07 -7.37
N LEU A 132 -7.62 19.92 -7.66
CA LEU A 132 -7.48 18.81 -6.73
C LEU A 132 -5.99 18.45 -6.61
N LYS A 133 -5.46 18.49 -5.40
CA LYS A 133 -4.15 17.92 -5.10
C LYS A 133 -4.30 16.42 -4.92
N VAL A 134 -3.50 15.65 -5.63
CA VAL A 134 -3.50 14.19 -5.58
C VAL A 134 -2.08 13.66 -5.34
N VAL A 135 -1.94 12.51 -4.71
CA VAL A 135 -0.71 11.72 -4.78
C VAL A 135 -0.87 10.71 -5.90
N VAL A 136 0.04 10.73 -6.84
CA VAL A 136 0.19 9.70 -7.87
C VAL A 136 1.18 8.68 -7.36
N VAL A 137 0.84 7.40 -7.50
CA VAL A 137 1.64 6.25 -7.08
C VAL A 137 1.95 5.42 -8.31
N ALA A 138 3.21 5.08 -8.51
CA ALA A 138 3.65 4.16 -9.55
C ALA A 138 4.34 2.95 -8.89
N ALA A 139 3.83 1.75 -9.16
CA ALA A 139 4.36 0.50 -8.67
C ALA A 139 4.70 -0.43 -9.84
N PRO A 140 5.83 -1.18 -9.82
CA PRO A 140 6.17 -2.12 -10.88
C PRO A 140 5.04 -3.15 -11.09
N ALA A 141 4.59 -3.33 -12.33
CA ALA A 141 3.46 -4.20 -12.65
C ALA A 141 3.77 -5.67 -12.30
N ASN A 142 4.98 -6.14 -12.59
CA ASN A 142 5.43 -7.48 -12.25
C ASN A 142 5.40 -7.75 -10.73
N MET A 143 5.78 -6.75 -9.92
CA MET A 143 5.71 -6.87 -8.47
C MET A 143 4.26 -7.04 -8.00
N ILE A 144 3.33 -6.23 -8.51
CA ILE A 144 1.91 -6.34 -8.15
C ILE A 144 1.33 -7.69 -8.59
N GLU A 145 1.71 -8.20 -9.77
CA GLU A 145 1.29 -9.51 -10.29
C GLU A 145 1.69 -10.65 -9.34
N GLN A 146 2.90 -10.62 -8.78
CA GLN A 146 3.35 -11.62 -7.80
C GLN A 146 2.45 -11.72 -6.56
N TYR A 147 1.85 -10.61 -6.09
CA TYR A 147 0.90 -10.64 -4.98
C TYR A 147 -0.44 -11.28 -5.36
N TYR A 148 -0.90 -11.09 -6.61
CA TYR A 148 -2.07 -11.80 -7.12
C TYR A 148 -1.78 -13.31 -7.24
N GLU A 149 -0.62 -13.69 -7.74
CA GLU A 149 -0.18 -15.09 -7.83
C GLU A 149 -0.05 -15.71 -6.42
N LEU A 150 0.51 -15.00 -5.46
CA LEU A 150 0.61 -15.44 -4.07
C LEU A 150 -0.79 -15.70 -3.48
N ALA A 151 -1.72 -14.77 -3.65
CA ALA A 151 -3.09 -14.94 -3.18
C ALA A 151 -3.77 -16.13 -3.84
N GLN A 152 -3.62 -16.29 -5.15
CA GLN A 152 -4.18 -17.43 -5.90
C GLN A 152 -3.60 -18.76 -5.41
N ALA A 153 -2.30 -18.85 -5.18
CA ALA A 153 -1.64 -20.04 -4.67
C ALA A 153 -2.11 -20.43 -3.26
N MET A 154 -2.50 -19.44 -2.45
CA MET A 154 -3.12 -19.65 -1.13
C MET A 154 -4.62 -19.99 -1.21
N GLY A 155 -5.26 -19.85 -2.38
CA GLY A 155 -6.71 -19.99 -2.55
C GLY A 155 -7.51 -18.79 -2.03
N LEU A 156 -6.88 -17.60 -1.96
CA LEU A 156 -7.49 -16.36 -1.49
C LEU A 156 -7.78 -15.41 -2.66
N LYS A 157 -8.74 -14.51 -2.45
CA LYS A 157 -9.08 -13.45 -3.41
C LYS A 157 -8.49 -12.13 -2.93
N VAL A 158 -7.75 -11.45 -3.79
CA VAL A 158 -7.24 -10.11 -3.50
C VAL A 158 -8.41 -9.12 -3.47
N ALA A 159 -8.66 -8.54 -2.29
CA ALA A 159 -9.64 -7.47 -2.13
C ALA A 159 -9.04 -6.12 -2.53
N PHE A 160 -7.83 -5.84 -2.09
CA PHE A 160 -7.02 -4.69 -2.54
C PHE A 160 -5.56 -4.87 -2.13
N ILE A 161 -4.71 -4.11 -2.82
CA ILE A 161 -3.29 -3.94 -2.51
C ILE A 161 -3.08 -2.45 -2.27
N ASP A 162 -2.40 -2.11 -1.18
CA ASP A 162 -2.07 -0.74 -0.83
C ASP A 162 -0.57 -0.62 -0.54
N TYR A 163 0.00 0.57 -0.66
CA TYR A 163 1.36 0.80 -0.22
C TYR A 163 1.40 1.28 1.24
N ALA A 164 2.48 0.96 1.93
CA ALA A 164 2.61 1.16 3.37
C ALA A 164 2.41 2.63 3.81
N GLY A 165 2.84 3.59 2.99
CA GLY A 165 2.66 5.02 3.28
C GLY A 165 1.18 5.41 3.38
N ASN A 166 0.32 4.95 2.46
CA ASN A 166 -1.11 5.21 2.54
C ASN A 166 -1.77 4.44 3.70
N SER A 167 -1.39 3.18 3.90
CA SER A 167 -1.91 2.38 5.02
C SER A 167 -1.60 3.05 6.37
N THR A 168 -0.38 3.56 6.55
CA THR A 168 0.02 4.33 7.73
C THR A 168 -0.81 5.61 7.86
N TYR A 169 -0.99 6.37 6.77
CA TYR A 169 -1.82 7.57 6.77
C TYR A 169 -3.25 7.28 7.24
N GLN A 170 -3.89 6.26 6.68
CA GLN A 170 -5.26 5.89 7.05
C GLN A 170 -5.40 5.55 8.55
N LEU A 171 -4.33 4.99 9.15
CA LEU A 171 -4.32 4.64 10.57
C LEU A 171 -4.21 5.88 11.47
N ILE A 172 -3.37 6.84 11.10
CA ILE A 172 -2.99 7.96 11.99
C ILE A 172 -3.69 9.29 11.66
N LYS A 173 -4.41 9.40 10.54
CA LYS A 173 -5.01 10.67 10.06
C LYS A 173 -5.93 11.38 11.05
N GLN A 174 -6.46 10.67 12.05
CA GLN A 174 -7.26 11.25 13.12
C GLN A 174 -6.43 11.70 14.33
N GLN A 175 -5.14 11.37 14.35
CA GLN A 175 -4.21 11.66 15.45
C GLN A 175 -3.21 12.75 15.09
N ILE A 176 -3.07 13.06 13.79
CA ILE A 176 -2.20 14.14 13.30
C ILE A 176 -2.97 15.47 13.29
N ASP A 177 -2.30 16.52 13.71
CA ASP A 177 -2.84 17.89 13.69
C ASP A 177 -2.73 18.56 12.31
N GLU A 178 -3.22 19.80 12.20
CA GLU A 178 -3.15 20.60 10.96
C GLU A 178 -1.72 21.10 10.65
N GLY A 179 -0.76 20.88 11.54
CA GLY A 179 0.64 21.29 11.37
C GLY A 179 1.41 20.35 10.43
N THR A 180 2.73 20.41 10.56
CA THR A 180 3.63 19.46 9.91
C THR A 180 3.99 18.35 10.90
N ASN A 181 3.60 17.14 10.59
CA ASN A 181 3.83 15.96 11.42
C ASN A 181 4.85 15.05 10.74
N LEU A 182 5.81 14.58 11.50
CA LEU A 182 6.77 13.57 11.07
C LEU A 182 6.44 12.24 11.76
N VAL A 183 6.21 11.22 10.96
CA VAL A 183 5.97 9.86 11.44
C VAL A 183 7.12 8.97 11.00
N ILE A 184 7.77 8.35 11.95
CA ILE A 184 8.90 7.44 11.71
C ILE A 184 8.45 6.04 12.14
N SER A 185 8.40 5.12 11.19
CA SER A 185 8.18 3.69 11.44
C SER A 185 9.52 2.99 11.30
N ILE A 186 10.05 2.52 12.43
CA ILE A 186 11.32 1.80 12.47
C ILE A 186 11.00 0.31 12.49
N GLU A 187 11.47 -0.40 11.50
CA GLU A 187 11.42 -1.85 11.40
C GLU A 187 12.86 -2.41 11.43
N ASN A 188 13.02 -3.72 11.44
CA ASN A 188 14.35 -4.32 11.63
C ASN A 188 15.30 -4.04 10.46
N ASP A 189 14.77 -4.04 9.23
CA ASP A 189 15.53 -3.91 7.98
C ASP A 189 15.28 -2.60 7.24
N SER A 190 14.36 -1.78 7.73
CA SER A 190 13.94 -0.56 7.04
C SER A 190 13.41 0.50 7.99
N THR A 191 13.47 1.73 7.55
CA THR A 191 12.83 2.86 8.23
C THR A 191 12.00 3.63 7.23
N LEU A 192 10.70 3.70 7.47
CA LEU A 192 9.78 4.52 6.71
C LEU A 192 9.60 5.87 7.40
N VAL A 193 9.99 6.93 6.72
CA VAL A 193 9.78 8.31 7.20
C VAL A 193 8.66 8.93 6.38
N SER A 194 7.56 9.28 7.03
CA SER A 194 6.39 9.90 6.42
C SER A 194 6.19 11.30 6.94
N ILE A 195 6.02 12.27 6.06
CA ILE A 195 5.74 13.66 6.40
C ILE A 195 4.27 13.96 6.07
N PHE A 196 3.54 14.47 7.03
CA PHE A 196 2.16 14.92 6.86
C PHE A 196 2.11 16.43 7.06
N LYS A 197 1.51 17.15 6.13
CA LYS A 197 1.32 18.60 6.23
C LYS A 197 -0.15 18.91 6.01
N ALA A 198 -0.74 19.69 6.93
CA ALA A 198 -2.16 20.02 6.91
C ALA A 198 -3.07 18.76 6.78
N GLY A 199 -2.72 17.69 7.49
CA GLY A 199 -3.47 16.43 7.45
C GLY A 199 -3.29 15.60 6.17
N ALA A 200 -2.38 15.97 5.26
CA ALA A 200 -2.14 15.25 4.01
C ALA A 200 -0.72 14.65 3.96
N LEU A 201 -0.62 13.40 3.50
CA LEU A 201 0.67 12.75 3.28
C LEU A 201 1.43 13.49 2.18
N GLN A 202 2.66 13.87 2.47
CA GLN A 202 3.60 14.38 1.46
C GLN A 202 4.39 13.20 0.86
N PRO A 203 4.95 13.36 -0.36
CA PRO A 203 5.79 12.32 -0.95
C PRO A 203 6.87 11.85 0.01
N VAL A 204 7.04 10.55 0.13
CA VAL A 204 7.90 9.90 1.12
C VAL A 204 9.19 9.47 0.46
N SER A 205 10.31 9.64 1.17
CA SER A 205 11.58 9.01 0.82
C SER A 205 11.71 7.71 1.59
N TYR A 206 12.00 6.62 0.91
CA TYR A 206 12.28 5.32 1.50
C TYR A 206 13.79 5.17 1.68
N THR A 207 14.24 4.73 2.84
CA THR A 207 15.66 4.45 3.07
C THR A 207 15.79 3.07 3.69
N HIS A 208 16.52 2.18 3.02
CA HIS A 208 17.04 0.95 3.63
C HIS A 208 18.30 1.29 4.42
N LEU A 209 18.44 0.70 5.59
CA LEU A 209 19.65 0.75 6.40
C LEU A 209 20.59 -0.37 5.98
#